data_d0f9d9ca24f662e66e458d1d3ef28970
#
_entry.id   d0f9d9ca24f662e66e458d1d3ef28970
#
_cell.length_a   1.000
_cell.length_b   1.000
_cell.length_c   1.000
_cell.angle_alpha   90.00
_cell.angle_beta   90.00
_cell.angle_gamma   90.00
#
_symmetry.space_group_name_H-M   'P 1'
#
loop_
_entity.id
_entity.type
_entity.pdbx_description
1 polymer ?
#
loop_
_entity_poly.entity_id
_entity_poly.type
_entity_poly.pdbx_seq_one_letter_code
_entity_poly.pdbx_strand_id
1 'polypeptide(L)'
;MAKVFCDFRFLLLVAAGVFIYIQMRLFATQSGYADRLAAAIEAENHCTSQMRSLIDQISLQQGRIVAFEEERKRLDQECGQMKSLVQDLERKDLQRLTDKMQVPVAAVVVITCNRADYLERTINSVLKYQRPISSRFPLFVSQDGSDPDVRSKALSYDQLSYMQHLDFEPVQTERPGEIIAYYKIARHYKWALDELFYKHNFSRVIILEDDMDIAPDFFDYFEAAATLLDKDKSIMAVSSWNDNGQKQFVHDSYELYRSDFFPGLGWMLVRSIWDELSPKWPKAYP
;
A
#
# COMPACT_ATOMS: atom_id res chain seq x y z
N MET A 1 77.89 -74.84 -85.34
CA MET A 1 76.88 -73.82 -85.47
C MET A 1 75.58 -74.38 -84.86
N ALA A 2 75.22 -74.15 -83.64
CA ALA A 2 73.95 -74.59 -83.08
C ALA A 2 72.96 -73.45 -83.24
N LYS A 3 71.91 -73.72 -84.06
CA LYS A 3 70.73 -72.82 -84.15
C LYS A 3 69.92 -72.92 -82.87
N VAL A 4 69.91 -71.96 -82.04
CA VAL A 4 68.92 -71.87 -80.98
C VAL A 4 67.62 -71.38 -81.61
N PHE A 5 66.74 -72.30 -81.87
CA PHE A 5 65.37 -71.89 -82.16
C PHE A 5 64.72 -71.38 -80.87
N CYS A 6 64.61 -70.07 -80.75
CA CYS A 6 63.81 -69.48 -79.68
C CYS A 6 62.35 -69.85 -80.00
N ASP A 7 61.83 -70.82 -79.27
CA ASP A 7 60.44 -71.26 -79.45
C ASP A 7 59.45 -70.18 -79.05
N PHE A 8 58.92 -69.46 -80.03
CA PHE A 8 57.98 -68.33 -79.85
C PHE A 8 56.83 -68.70 -78.95
N ARG A 9 56.45 -69.97 -78.90
CA ARG A 9 55.45 -70.50 -77.98
C ARG A 9 55.89 -70.41 -76.52
N PHE A 10 57.18 -70.65 -76.21
CA PHE A 10 57.69 -70.54 -74.87
C PHE A 10 57.73 -69.06 -74.43
N LEU A 11 58.13 -68.16 -75.33
CA LEU A 11 58.06 -66.70 -75.02
C LEU A 11 56.66 -66.22 -74.76
N LEU A 12 55.68 -66.69 -75.51
CA LEU A 12 54.22 -66.41 -75.31
C LEU A 12 53.70 -66.92 -73.97
N LEU A 13 54.13 -68.13 -73.55
CA LEU A 13 53.73 -68.70 -72.26
C LEU A 13 54.35 -67.96 -71.10
N VAL A 14 55.59 -67.56 -71.20
CA VAL A 14 56.27 -66.73 -70.20
C VAL A 14 55.61 -65.31 -70.08
N ALA A 15 55.30 -64.67 -71.20
CA ALA A 15 54.59 -63.42 -71.27
C ALA A 15 53.19 -63.53 -70.64
N ALA A 16 52.44 -64.58 -70.98
CA ALA A 16 51.14 -64.82 -70.33
C ALA A 16 51.26 -65.07 -68.86
N GLY A 17 52.25 -65.86 -68.41
CA GLY A 17 52.49 -66.07 -66.98
C GLY A 17 52.80 -64.82 -66.23
N VAL A 18 53.66 -63.96 -66.82
CA VAL A 18 53.98 -62.63 -66.23
C VAL A 18 52.76 -61.73 -66.21
N PHE A 19 51.99 -61.73 -67.26
CA PHE A 19 50.72 -60.94 -67.31
C PHE A 19 49.74 -61.41 -66.25
N ILE A 20 49.53 -62.73 -66.13
CA ILE A 20 48.63 -63.24 -65.04
C ILE A 20 49.19 -62.90 -63.68
N TYR A 21 50.50 -62.99 -63.42
CA TYR A 21 51.09 -62.64 -62.15
C TYR A 21 50.88 -61.16 -61.83
N ILE A 22 51.11 -60.28 -62.84
CA ILE A 22 50.86 -58.84 -62.66
C ILE A 22 49.38 -58.58 -62.36
N GLN A 23 48.44 -59.20 -63.06
CA GLN A 23 47.02 -59.06 -62.83
C GLN A 23 46.62 -59.57 -61.42
N MET A 24 47.14 -60.70 -61.00
CA MET A 24 46.90 -61.21 -59.64
C MET A 24 47.45 -60.27 -58.56
N ARG A 25 48.65 -59.71 -58.78
CA ARG A 25 49.24 -58.70 -57.86
C ARG A 25 48.43 -57.42 -57.84
N LEU A 26 47.98 -56.93 -58.97
CA LEU A 26 47.14 -55.72 -59.06
C LEU A 26 45.79 -56.00 -58.37
N PHE A 27 45.20 -57.13 -58.58
CA PHE A 27 43.92 -57.51 -57.91
C PHE A 27 44.08 -57.62 -56.38
N ALA A 28 45.15 -58.27 -55.91
CA ALA A 28 45.44 -58.38 -54.49
C ALA A 28 45.70 -57.01 -53.83
N THR A 29 46.42 -56.13 -54.52
CA THR A 29 46.63 -54.75 -54.02
C THR A 29 45.35 -53.92 -54.02
N GLN A 30 44.56 -54.07 -55.10
CA GLN A 30 43.26 -53.37 -55.22
C GLN A 30 42.26 -53.84 -54.17
N SER A 31 42.19 -55.18 -53.88
CA SER A 31 41.39 -55.74 -52.78
C SER A 31 41.83 -55.16 -51.43
N GLY A 32 43.17 -55.11 -51.14
CA GLY A 32 43.68 -54.59 -49.92
C GLY A 32 43.41 -53.05 -49.73
N TYR A 33 43.34 -52.30 -50.82
CA TYR A 33 42.95 -50.88 -50.77
C TYR A 33 41.44 -50.74 -50.51
N ALA A 34 40.62 -51.62 -51.17
CA ALA A 34 39.19 -51.64 -50.97
C ALA A 34 38.80 -51.93 -49.51
N ASP A 35 39.47 -52.94 -48.90
CA ASP A 35 39.28 -53.30 -47.50
C ASP A 35 39.70 -52.16 -46.53
N ARG A 36 40.82 -51.48 -46.81
CA ARG A 36 41.24 -50.33 -46.01
C ARG A 36 40.28 -49.16 -46.17
N LEU A 37 39.78 -48.91 -47.36
CA LEU A 37 38.81 -47.86 -47.63
C LEU A 37 37.50 -48.15 -46.93
N ALA A 38 37.02 -49.40 -46.98
CA ALA A 38 35.81 -49.81 -46.29
C ALA A 38 35.93 -49.64 -44.76
N ALA A 39 37.07 -50.06 -44.17
CA ALA A 39 37.34 -49.88 -42.77
C ALA A 39 37.46 -48.39 -42.35
N ALA A 40 38.04 -47.54 -43.24
CA ALA A 40 38.10 -46.11 -42.97
C ALA A 40 36.72 -45.44 -43.01
N ILE A 41 35.87 -45.82 -44.01
CA ILE A 41 34.49 -45.32 -44.09
C ILE A 41 33.68 -45.77 -42.88
N GLU A 42 33.85 -47.01 -42.43
CA GLU A 42 33.14 -47.52 -41.23
C GLU A 42 33.60 -46.80 -39.97
N ALA A 43 34.90 -46.52 -39.79
CA ALA A 43 35.41 -45.73 -38.69
C ALA A 43 34.91 -44.25 -38.74
N GLU A 44 34.83 -43.65 -39.91
CA GLU A 44 34.30 -42.29 -40.11
C GLU A 44 32.80 -42.25 -39.77
N ASN A 45 32.03 -43.22 -40.24
CA ASN A 45 30.59 -43.32 -39.90
C ASN A 45 30.37 -43.54 -38.42
N HIS A 46 31.18 -44.35 -37.75
CA HIS A 46 31.11 -44.55 -36.31
C HIS A 46 31.43 -43.26 -35.54
N CYS A 47 32.52 -42.56 -35.92
CA CYS A 47 32.89 -41.28 -35.33
C CYS A 47 31.80 -40.24 -35.55
N THR A 48 31.22 -40.17 -36.74
CA THR A 48 30.12 -39.26 -37.06
C THR A 48 28.85 -39.56 -36.23
N SER A 49 28.54 -40.83 -36.04
CA SER A 49 27.42 -41.27 -35.20
C SER A 49 27.64 -40.92 -33.73
N GLN A 50 28.84 -41.10 -33.20
CA GLN A 50 29.19 -40.71 -31.83
C GLN A 50 29.11 -39.19 -31.67
N MET A 51 29.62 -38.42 -32.64
CA MET A 51 29.55 -36.96 -32.59
C MET A 51 28.09 -36.45 -32.60
N ARG A 52 27.21 -37.02 -33.40
CA ARG A 52 25.77 -36.70 -33.37
C ARG A 52 25.15 -37.01 -32.02
N SER A 53 25.43 -38.17 -31.45
CA SER A 53 24.90 -38.54 -30.11
C SER A 53 25.37 -37.55 -29.02
N LEU A 54 26.63 -37.09 -29.08
CA LEU A 54 27.15 -36.06 -28.15
C LEU A 54 26.50 -34.71 -28.37
N ILE A 55 26.26 -34.29 -29.59
CA ILE A 55 25.57 -33.04 -29.91
C ILE A 55 24.12 -33.10 -29.37
N ASP A 56 23.43 -34.21 -29.54
CA ASP A 56 22.07 -34.39 -29.02
C ASP A 56 22.04 -34.33 -27.48
N GLN A 57 23.02 -34.95 -26.82
CA GLN A 57 23.17 -34.86 -25.35
C GLN A 57 23.45 -33.43 -24.87
N ILE A 58 24.32 -32.72 -25.56
CA ILE A 58 24.63 -31.31 -25.24
C ILE A 58 23.37 -30.43 -25.41
N SER A 59 22.64 -30.61 -26.51
CA SER A 59 21.41 -29.89 -26.76
C SER A 59 20.35 -30.14 -25.68
N LEU A 60 20.20 -31.41 -25.26
CA LEU A 60 19.30 -31.77 -24.17
C LEU A 60 19.72 -31.12 -22.84
N GLN A 61 21.01 -31.12 -22.53
CA GLN A 61 21.51 -30.46 -21.30
C GLN A 61 21.36 -28.97 -21.35
N GLN A 62 21.62 -28.32 -22.50
CA GLN A 62 21.38 -26.88 -22.67
C GLN A 62 19.90 -26.52 -22.46
N GLY A 63 18.98 -27.31 -22.99
CA GLY A 63 17.53 -27.14 -22.74
C GLY A 63 17.18 -27.21 -21.26
N ARG A 64 17.78 -28.13 -20.52
CA ARG A 64 17.58 -28.26 -19.06
C ARG A 64 18.16 -27.07 -18.29
N ILE A 65 19.31 -26.55 -18.69
CA ILE A 65 19.91 -25.37 -18.06
C ILE A 65 19.03 -24.14 -18.24
N VAL A 66 18.51 -23.91 -19.46
CA VAL A 66 17.60 -22.79 -19.73
C VAL A 66 16.33 -22.91 -18.88
N ALA A 67 15.74 -24.10 -18.78
CA ALA A 67 14.56 -24.33 -17.96
C ALA A 67 14.82 -24.06 -16.47
N PHE A 68 15.95 -24.48 -15.94
CA PHE A 68 16.35 -24.19 -14.56
C PHE A 68 16.63 -22.70 -14.33
N GLU A 69 17.19 -21.98 -15.30
CA GLU A 69 17.41 -20.55 -15.20
C GLU A 69 16.09 -19.75 -15.17
N GLU A 70 15.10 -20.16 -15.97
CA GLU A 70 13.76 -19.58 -15.94
C GLU A 70 13.04 -19.84 -14.62
N GLU A 71 13.11 -21.07 -14.11
CA GLU A 71 12.53 -21.43 -12.82
C GLU A 71 13.19 -20.65 -11.67
N ARG A 72 14.51 -20.52 -11.69
CA ARG A 72 15.24 -19.71 -10.72
C ARG A 72 14.82 -18.24 -10.75
N LYS A 73 14.68 -17.64 -11.95
CA LYS A 73 14.17 -16.26 -12.09
C LYS A 73 12.77 -16.08 -11.50
N ARG A 74 11.90 -17.06 -11.73
CA ARG A 74 10.53 -17.04 -11.17
C ARG A 74 10.56 -17.09 -9.65
N LEU A 75 11.35 -18.00 -9.08
CA LEU A 75 11.52 -18.11 -7.64
C LEU A 75 12.14 -16.86 -7.00
N ASP A 76 13.11 -16.23 -7.66
CA ASP A 76 13.71 -14.98 -7.19
C ASP A 76 12.68 -13.83 -7.19
N GLN A 77 11.79 -13.77 -8.19
CA GLN A 77 10.71 -12.79 -8.23
C GLN A 77 9.67 -13.04 -7.11
N GLU A 78 9.24 -14.28 -6.93
CA GLU A 78 8.30 -14.65 -5.86
C GLU A 78 8.91 -14.36 -4.47
N CYS A 79 10.19 -14.65 -4.27
CA CYS A 79 10.91 -14.34 -3.04
C CYS A 79 11.02 -12.82 -2.81
N GLY A 80 11.25 -12.04 -3.85
CA GLY A 80 11.25 -10.58 -3.80
C GLY A 80 9.91 -9.99 -3.40
N GLN A 81 8.81 -10.50 -3.98
CA GLN A 81 7.45 -10.10 -3.62
C GLN A 81 7.11 -10.46 -2.17
N MET A 82 7.48 -11.67 -1.73
CA MET A 82 7.25 -12.12 -0.36
C MET A 82 8.02 -11.27 0.67
N LYS A 83 9.28 -10.91 0.37
CA LYS A 83 10.07 -10.00 1.22
C LYS A 83 9.45 -8.62 1.34
N SER A 84 8.96 -8.07 0.24
CA SER A 84 8.25 -6.78 0.24
C SER A 84 6.98 -6.84 1.11
N LEU A 85 6.20 -7.94 0.98
CA LEU A 85 4.99 -8.14 1.76
C LEU A 85 5.27 -8.27 3.27
N VAL A 86 6.31 -9.00 3.64
CA VAL A 86 6.76 -9.14 5.04
C VAL A 86 7.19 -7.79 5.61
N GLN A 87 7.97 -6.99 4.85
CA GLN A 87 8.37 -5.65 5.29
C GLN A 87 7.19 -4.72 5.47
N ASP A 88 6.17 -4.80 4.60
CA ASP A 88 4.96 -4.00 4.72
C ASP A 88 4.11 -4.43 5.93
N LEU A 89 4.05 -5.73 6.23
CA LEU A 89 3.38 -6.24 7.43
C LEU A 89 4.12 -5.83 8.71
N GLU A 90 5.44 -5.95 8.75
CA GLU A 90 6.26 -5.52 9.89
C GLU A 90 6.13 -4.02 10.14
N ARG A 91 6.12 -3.18 9.09
CA ARG A 91 5.85 -1.74 9.23
C ARG A 91 4.48 -1.47 9.81
N LYS A 92 3.44 -2.15 9.32
CA LYS A 92 2.07 -1.99 9.83
C LYS A 92 1.94 -2.45 11.28
N ASP A 93 2.60 -3.52 11.67
CA ASP A 93 2.55 -4.01 13.04
C ASP A 93 3.36 -3.14 14.00
N LEU A 94 4.55 -2.64 13.60
CA LEU A 94 5.27 -1.63 14.37
C LEU A 94 4.46 -0.34 14.51
N GLN A 95 3.81 0.11 13.45
CA GLN A 95 2.96 1.29 13.47
C GLN A 95 1.76 1.10 14.39
N ARG A 96 1.10 -0.07 14.36
CA ARG A 96 0.01 -0.42 15.28
C ARG A 96 0.46 -0.51 16.75
N LEU A 97 1.66 -1.00 17.02
CA LEU A 97 2.22 -1.05 18.38
C LEU A 97 2.59 0.34 18.88
N THR A 98 3.16 1.17 18.02
CA THR A 98 3.48 2.58 18.33
C THR A 98 2.20 3.39 18.54
N ASP A 99 1.19 3.18 17.72
CA ASP A 99 -0.12 3.83 17.83
C ASP A 99 -0.87 3.43 19.11
N LYS A 100 -0.77 2.17 19.55
CA LYS A 100 -1.37 1.71 20.82
C LYS A 100 -0.70 2.27 22.07
N MET A 101 0.53 2.78 21.95
CA MET A 101 1.28 3.39 23.06
C MET A 101 1.23 4.92 23.05
N GLN A 102 0.70 5.55 22.02
CA GLN A 102 0.58 7.01 21.95
C GLN A 102 -0.69 7.49 22.65
N VAL A 103 -0.52 8.37 23.62
CA VAL A 103 -1.64 9.12 24.22
C VAL A 103 -2.26 10.00 23.13
N PRO A 104 -3.58 9.94 22.90
CA PRO A 104 -4.24 10.80 21.91
C PRO A 104 -3.94 12.28 22.14
N VAL A 105 -3.67 13.01 21.07
CA VAL A 105 -3.48 14.46 21.12
C VAL A 105 -4.79 15.14 21.48
N ALA A 106 -5.87 14.80 20.76
CA ALA A 106 -7.22 15.25 21.02
C ALA A 106 -8.24 14.27 20.41
N ALA A 107 -9.41 14.12 21.01
CA ALA A 107 -10.56 13.52 20.32
C ALA A 107 -11.12 14.52 19.31
N VAL A 108 -11.61 14.03 18.16
CA VAL A 108 -12.37 14.82 17.18
C VAL A 108 -13.82 14.41 17.28
N VAL A 109 -14.73 15.35 17.50
CA VAL A 109 -16.17 15.06 17.52
C VAL A 109 -16.87 15.86 16.43
N VAL A 110 -17.68 15.18 15.63
CA VAL A 110 -18.61 15.79 14.67
C VAL A 110 -19.98 15.83 15.33
N ILE A 111 -20.49 17.03 15.58
CA ILE A 111 -21.84 17.29 16.10
C ILE A 111 -22.81 17.27 14.94
N THR A 112 -23.86 16.46 15.04
CA THR A 112 -24.88 16.30 13.99
C THR A 112 -26.26 16.08 14.57
N CYS A 113 -27.29 16.28 13.76
CA CYS A 113 -28.69 16.04 14.14
C CYS A 113 -29.43 15.20 13.09
N ASN A 114 -29.75 15.77 11.93
CA ASN A 114 -30.64 15.18 10.92
C ASN A 114 -30.19 15.42 9.47
N ARG A 115 -28.91 15.68 9.22
CA ARG A 115 -28.34 15.99 7.91
C ARG A 115 -27.32 14.93 7.49
N ALA A 116 -27.79 13.71 7.16
CA ALA A 116 -26.94 12.56 6.84
C ALA A 116 -25.94 12.83 5.68
N ASP A 117 -26.36 13.53 4.64
CA ASP A 117 -25.52 13.85 3.47
C ASP A 117 -24.40 14.85 3.80
N TYR A 118 -24.67 15.81 4.69
CA TYR A 118 -23.67 16.73 5.19
C TYR A 118 -22.66 16.00 6.08
N LEU A 119 -23.16 15.19 7.01
CA LEU A 119 -22.33 14.35 7.86
C LEU A 119 -21.39 13.46 7.04
N GLU A 120 -21.88 12.81 5.97
CA GLU A 120 -21.06 11.97 5.10
C GLU A 120 -19.89 12.75 4.49
N ARG A 121 -20.13 13.96 4.00
CA ARG A 121 -19.08 14.81 3.43
C ARG A 121 -18.03 15.18 4.47
N THR A 122 -18.46 15.58 5.65
CA THR A 122 -17.57 15.94 6.76
C THR A 122 -16.74 14.72 7.22
N ILE A 123 -17.36 13.54 7.41
CA ILE A 123 -16.63 12.32 7.76
C ILE A 123 -15.58 11.99 6.69
N ASN A 124 -15.94 12.04 5.41
CA ASN A 124 -15.02 11.74 4.32
C ASN A 124 -13.86 12.75 4.26
N SER A 125 -14.13 14.03 4.50
CA SER A 125 -13.10 15.07 4.60
C SER A 125 -12.12 14.78 5.75
N VAL A 126 -12.64 14.45 6.94
CA VAL A 126 -11.82 14.11 8.12
C VAL A 126 -10.99 12.85 7.86
N LEU A 127 -11.61 11.76 7.40
CA LEU A 127 -10.93 10.47 7.18
C LEU A 127 -9.85 10.55 6.08
N LYS A 128 -10.00 11.45 5.12
CA LYS A 128 -9.02 11.67 4.06
C LYS A 128 -7.64 12.04 4.61
N TYR A 129 -7.59 12.85 5.66
CA TYR A 129 -6.36 13.37 6.25
C TYR A 129 -5.98 12.70 7.57
N GLN A 130 -6.93 12.04 8.25
CA GLN A 130 -6.72 11.38 9.54
C GLN A 130 -6.03 10.02 9.43
N ARG A 131 -6.17 9.28 8.35
CA ARG A 131 -5.75 7.87 8.22
C ARG A 131 -4.36 7.54 8.74
N PRO A 132 -3.31 8.35 8.50
CA PRO A 132 -1.97 8.04 9.01
C PRO A 132 -1.82 8.26 10.53
N ILE A 133 -2.76 8.98 11.18
CA ILE A 133 -2.65 9.44 12.57
C ILE A 133 -3.93 9.18 13.39
N SER A 134 -4.74 8.19 12.99
CA SER A 134 -6.06 7.95 13.60
C SER A 134 -6.02 7.68 15.11
N SER A 135 -4.98 7.03 15.62
CA SER A 135 -4.80 6.81 17.06
C SER A 135 -4.51 8.09 17.86
N ARG A 136 -3.93 9.08 17.19
CA ARG A 136 -3.62 10.37 17.81
C ARG A 136 -4.81 11.32 17.87
N PHE A 137 -5.75 11.14 16.93
CA PHE A 137 -6.97 11.94 16.81
C PHE A 137 -8.20 11.03 16.59
N PRO A 138 -8.62 10.23 17.59
CA PRO A 138 -9.77 9.37 17.46
C PRO A 138 -11.04 10.16 17.11
N LEU A 139 -11.81 9.65 16.12
CA LEU A 139 -12.99 10.30 15.57
C LEU A 139 -14.25 9.79 16.26
N PHE A 140 -15.11 10.72 16.66
CA PHE A 140 -16.44 10.50 17.22
C PHE A 140 -17.49 11.22 16.38
N VAL A 141 -18.65 10.63 16.27
CA VAL A 141 -19.87 11.29 15.76
C VAL A 141 -20.87 11.34 16.90
N SER A 142 -21.34 12.52 17.25
CA SER A 142 -22.36 12.75 18.28
C SER A 142 -23.65 13.22 17.63
N GLN A 143 -24.67 12.37 17.64
CA GLN A 143 -25.99 12.67 17.06
C GLN A 143 -26.93 13.19 18.13
N ASP A 144 -27.60 14.32 17.88
CA ASP A 144 -28.77 14.76 18.63
C ASP A 144 -30.06 14.16 18.06
N GLY A 145 -30.82 13.48 18.90
CA GLY A 145 -32.07 12.83 18.49
C GLY A 145 -31.88 11.44 17.88
N SER A 146 -32.86 11.01 17.08
CA SER A 146 -32.97 9.60 16.64
C SER A 146 -33.14 9.46 15.12
N ASP A 147 -32.64 10.40 14.33
CA ASP A 147 -32.73 10.31 12.88
C ASP A 147 -32.04 9.02 12.37
N PRO A 148 -32.76 8.13 11.65
CA PRO A 148 -32.27 6.82 11.27
C PRO A 148 -31.22 6.90 10.15
N ASP A 149 -31.28 7.90 9.28
CA ASP A 149 -30.35 8.05 8.16
C ASP A 149 -28.98 8.51 8.65
N VAL A 150 -28.93 9.46 9.59
CA VAL A 150 -27.71 9.90 10.27
C VAL A 150 -27.08 8.73 11.03
N ARG A 151 -27.87 7.97 11.79
CA ARG A 151 -27.40 6.80 12.52
C ARG A 151 -26.82 5.73 11.59
N SER A 152 -27.57 5.37 10.53
CA SER A 152 -27.14 4.38 9.55
C SER A 152 -25.84 4.81 8.86
N LYS A 153 -25.75 6.10 8.52
CA LYS A 153 -24.56 6.67 7.89
C LYS A 153 -23.35 6.61 8.83
N ALA A 154 -23.47 7.05 10.06
CA ALA A 154 -22.38 7.01 11.03
C ALA A 154 -21.90 5.57 11.29
N LEU A 155 -22.83 4.61 11.46
CA LEU A 155 -22.51 3.21 11.71
C LEU A 155 -21.94 2.46 10.49
N SER A 156 -21.98 3.05 9.30
CA SER A 156 -21.33 2.47 8.10
C SER A 156 -19.81 2.64 8.06
N TYR A 157 -19.23 3.39 9.00
CA TYR A 157 -17.80 3.63 9.10
C TYR A 157 -17.20 2.93 10.32
N ASP A 158 -16.25 2.02 10.10
CA ASP A 158 -15.56 1.29 11.18
C ASP A 158 -14.48 2.13 11.89
N GLN A 159 -14.14 3.32 11.34
CA GLN A 159 -13.04 4.16 11.81
C GLN A 159 -13.45 5.18 12.86
N LEU A 160 -14.73 5.27 13.19
CA LEU A 160 -15.25 6.22 14.14
C LEU A 160 -16.06 5.58 15.26
N SER A 161 -16.24 6.29 16.35
CA SER A 161 -17.13 5.92 17.46
C SER A 161 -18.42 6.74 17.39
N TYR A 162 -19.56 6.08 17.41
CA TYR A 162 -20.85 6.72 17.37
C TYR A 162 -21.43 6.92 18.78
N MET A 163 -21.90 8.14 19.07
CA MET A 163 -22.59 8.50 20.31
C MET A 163 -23.97 9.11 19.99
N GLN A 164 -24.98 8.80 20.78
CA GLN A 164 -26.34 9.30 20.58
C GLN A 164 -26.85 10.01 21.82
N HIS A 165 -27.27 11.26 21.66
CA HIS A 165 -27.94 12.06 22.67
C HIS A 165 -29.43 12.01 22.44
N LEU A 166 -30.18 11.53 23.45
CA LEU A 166 -31.65 11.50 23.42
C LEU A 166 -32.17 12.40 24.56
N ASP A 167 -32.54 13.63 24.20
CA ASP A 167 -33.15 14.59 25.14
C ASP A 167 -34.63 14.67 24.95
N PHE A 168 -35.38 14.05 25.89
CA PHE A 168 -36.84 14.06 25.94
C PHE A 168 -37.39 15.12 26.89
N GLU A 169 -36.51 15.88 27.56
CA GLU A 169 -36.96 16.90 28.50
C GLU A 169 -37.56 18.11 27.77
N PRO A 170 -38.72 18.61 28.22
CA PRO A 170 -39.30 19.80 27.64
C PRO A 170 -38.40 21.02 27.83
N VAL A 171 -38.24 21.80 26.75
CA VAL A 171 -37.46 23.04 26.79
C VAL A 171 -38.36 24.18 27.26
N GLN A 172 -37.96 24.82 28.35
CA GLN A 172 -38.55 26.09 28.82
C GLN A 172 -37.62 27.24 28.39
N THR A 173 -38.11 28.09 27.49
CA THR A 173 -37.38 29.31 27.10
C THR A 173 -37.41 30.36 28.20
N GLU A 174 -36.34 31.09 28.35
CA GLU A 174 -36.26 32.16 29.37
C GLU A 174 -37.06 33.43 28.97
N ARG A 175 -37.19 33.67 27.66
CA ARG A 175 -37.88 34.82 27.08
C ARG A 175 -38.84 34.40 25.98
N PRO A 176 -39.95 35.14 25.83
CA PRO A 176 -40.85 34.94 24.70
C PRO A 176 -40.13 35.17 23.36
N GLY A 177 -40.28 34.26 22.39
CA GLY A 177 -39.69 34.36 21.06
C GLY A 177 -38.30 33.74 20.89
N GLU A 178 -37.73 33.16 21.95
CA GLU A 178 -36.47 32.41 21.83
C GLU A 178 -36.71 31.08 21.08
N ILE A 179 -35.67 30.69 20.31
CA ILE A 179 -35.74 29.49 19.45
C ILE A 179 -35.40 28.25 20.28
N ILE A 180 -36.33 27.33 20.43
CA ILE A 180 -36.16 26.08 21.18
C ILE A 180 -34.95 25.27 20.69
N ALA A 181 -34.64 25.31 19.38
CA ALA A 181 -33.48 24.60 18.82
C ALA A 181 -32.15 25.04 19.46
N TYR A 182 -32.00 26.30 19.83
CA TYR A 182 -30.76 26.81 20.45
C TYR A 182 -30.54 26.21 21.86
N TYR A 183 -31.62 25.94 22.59
CA TYR A 183 -31.55 25.24 23.87
C TYR A 183 -31.13 23.77 23.68
N LYS A 184 -31.67 23.10 22.68
CA LYS A 184 -31.33 21.70 22.38
C LYS A 184 -29.88 21.59 21.89
N ILE A 185 -29.43 22.49 21.04
CA ILE A 185 -28.04 22.54 20.59
C ILE A 185 -27.10 22.71 21.80
N ALA A 186 -27.38 23.67 22.69
CA ALA A 186 -26.56 23.90 23.88
C ALA A 186 -26.50 22.67 24.80
N ARG A 187 -27.61 21.96 25.01
CA ARG A 187 -27.66 20.72 25.78
C ARG A 187 -26.86 19.60 25.11
N HIS A 188 -26.99 19.44 23.81
CA HIS A 188 -26.27 18.42 23.05
C HIS A 188 -24.75 18.65 23.10
N TYR A 189 -24.29 19.87 22.86
CA TYR A 189 -22.87 20.22 22.99
C TYR A 189 -22.34 19.89 24.38
N LYS A 190 -23.08 20.31 25.44
CA LYS A 190 -22.70 20.01 26.81
C LYS A 190 -22.59 18.50 27.04
N TRP A 191 -23.59 17.74 26.63
CA TRP A 191 -23.60 16.29 26.81
C TRP A 191 -22.42 15.63 26.06
N ALA A 192 -22.18 15.99 24.79
CA ALA A 192 -21.10 15.42 23.99
C ALA A 192 -19.72 15.70 24.59
N LEU A 193 -19.49 16.92 25.10
CA LEU A 193 -18.24 17.29 25.73
C LEU A 193 -18.07 16.62 27.11
N ASP A 194 -19.14 16.49 27.91
CA ASP A 194 -19.11 15.74 29.16
C ASP A 194 -18.77 14.25 28.91
N GLU A 195 -19.33 13.61 27.86
CA GLU A 195 -18.99 12.24 27.47
C GLU A 195 -17.50 12.12 27.17
N LEU A 196 -16.95 13.02 26.33
CA LEU A 196 -15.57 12.92 25.88
C LEU A 196 -14.56 13.27 26.97
N PHE A 197 -14.81 14.33 27.75
CA PHE A 197 -13.90 14.74 28.80
C PHE A 197 -14.00 13.87 30.05
N TYR A 198 -15.20 13.50 30.49
CA TYR A 198 -15.38 12.82 31.78
C TYR A 198 -15.48 11.31 31.66
N LYS A 199 -16.19 10.76 30.64
CA LYS A 199 -16.32 9.31 30.50
C LYS A 199 -15.16 8.71 29.68
N HIS A 200 -14.83 9.33 28.56
CA HIS A 200 -13.71 8.88 27.73
C HIS A 200 -12.33 9.39 28.17
N ASN A 201 -12.31 10.34 29.12
CA ASN A 201 -11.10 10.85 29.75
C ASN A 201 -10.09 11.52 28.81
N PHE A 202 -10.54 12.15 27.73
CA PHE A 202 -9.67 12.90 26.84
C PHE A 202 -9.16 14.18 27.51
N SER A 203 -7.91 14.56 27.21
CA SER A 203 -7.31 15.81 27.66
C SER A 203 -7.72 17.01 26.81
N ARG A 204 -8.06 16.79 25.55
CA ARG A 204 -8.46 17.79 24.56
C ARG A 204 -9.50 17.22 23.63
N VAL A 205 -10.41 18.09 23.16
CA VAL A 205 -11.45 17.76 22.18
C VAL A 205 -11.47 18.82 21.10
N ILE A 206 -11.47 18.41 19.85
CA ILE A 206 -11.72 19.22 18.66
C ILE A 206 -13.17 19.03 18.27
N ILE A 207 -13.92 20.12 18.12
CA ILE A 207 -15.34 20.13 17.81
C ILE A 207 -15.53 20.59 16.37
N LEU A 208 -16.22 19.78 15.58
CA LEU A 208 -16.70 20.04 14.23
C LEU A 208 -18.21 19.95 14.17
N GLU A 209 -18.81 20.66 13.23
CA GLU A 209 -20.22 20.45 12.84
C GLU A 209 -20.31 19.61 11.57
N ASP A 210 -21.50 19.11 11.26
CA ASP A 210 -21.71 18.14 10.18
C ASP A 210 -21.62 18.71 8.76
N ASP A 211 -21.38 20.01 8.60
CA ASP A 211 -21.26 20.71 7.32
C ASP A 211 -19.88 21.30 7.06
N MET A 212 -18.85 20.76 7.69
CA MET A 212 -17.47 21.27 7.59
C MET A 212 -16.59 20.42 6.68
N ASP A 213 -15.73 21.07 5.89
CA ASP A 213 -14.58 20.51 5.21
C ASP A 213 -13.29 20.96 5.89
N ILE A 214 -12.37 20.03 6.16
CA ILE A 214 -11.10 20.35 6.81
C ILE A 214 -9.97 20.56 5.78
N ALA A 215 -9.02 21.43 6.13
CA ALA A 215 -7.82 21.66 5.34
C ALA A 215 -6.81 20.50 5.48
N PRO A 216 -5.89 20.29 4.52
CA PRO A 216 -4.90 19.21 4.57
C PRO A 216 -4.01 19.23 5.80
N ASP A 217 -3.72 20.42 6.35
CA ASP A 217 -2.88 20.68 7.51
C ASP A 217 -3.64 20.77 8.84
N PHE A 218 -4.94 20.45 8.84
CA PHE A 218 -5.82 20.56 10.01
C PHE A 218 -5.27 19.84 11.25
N PHE A 219 -4.78 18.62 11.10
CA PHE A 219 -4.25 17.84 12.22
C PHE A 219 -2.90 18.34 12.69
N ASP A 220 -2.02 18.77 11.79
CA ASP A 220 -0.72 19.36 12.11
C ASP A 220 -0.90 20.68 12.87
N TYR A 221 -1.88 21.48 12.43
CA TYR A 221 -2.27 22.72 13.10
C TYR A 221 -2.71 22.47 14.55
N PHE A 222 -3.64 21.53 14.78
CA PHE A 222 -4.13 21.24 16.13
C PHE A 222 -3.10 20.53 17.00
N GLU A 223 -2.18 19.78 16.44
CA GLU A 223 -1.06 19.21 17.19
C GLU A 223 -0.13 20.31 17.73
N ALA A 224 0.23 21.27 16.89
CA ALA A 224 1.01 22.43 17.31
C ALA A 224 0.24 23.28 18.32
N ALA A 225 -1.05 23.55 18.07
CA ALA A 225 -1.92 24.32 18.96
C ALA A 225 -2.15 23.65 20.32
N ALA A 226 -2.18 22.31 20.39
CA ALA A 226 -2.27 21.58 21.66
C ALA A 226 -1.12 21.96 22.60
N THR A 227 0.10 22.07 22.07
CA THR A 227 1.28 22.49 22.83
C THR A 227 1.15 23.93 23.31
N LEU A 228 0.54 24.81 22.53
CA LEU A 228 0.29 26.19 22.91
C LEU A 228 -0.71 26.29 24.08
N LEU A 229 -1.85 25.56 23.98
CA LEU A 229 -2.86 25.50 25.04
C LEU A 229 -2.33 24.92 26.36
N ASP A 230 -1.36 24.00 26.29
CA ASP A 230 -0.72 23.45 27.48
C ASP A 230 0.17 24.46 28.18
N LYS A 231 0.84 25.32 27.43
CA LYS A 231 1.81 26.30 27.94
C LYS A 231 1.16 27.61 28.40
N ASP A 232 0.19 28.11 27.63
CA ASP A 232 -0.48 29.40 27.91
C ASP A 232 -1.92 29.18 28.39
N LYS A 233 -2.11 29.21 29.72
CA LYS A 233 -3.42 29.03 30.35
C LYS A 233 -4.36 30.22 30.18
N SER A 234 -3.91 31.32 29.60
CA SER A 234 -4.76 32.47 29.28
C SER A 234 -5.47 32.32 27.94
N ILE A 235 -5.17 31.26 27.17
CA ILE A 235 -5.88 30.90 25.94
C ILE A 235 -6.97 29.91 26.28
N MET A 236 -8.23 30.27 26.02
CA MET A 236 -9.39 29.46 26.31
C MET A 236 -9.54 28.32 25.28
N ALA A 237 -9.43 28.63 23.99
CA ALA A 237 -9.60 27.70 22.87
C ALA A 237 -8.75 28.12 21.67
N VAL A 238 -8.54 27.20 20.75
CA VAL A 238 -7.92 27.46 19.45
C VAL A 238 -8.92 27.08 18.36
N SER A 239 -9.14 27.97 17.39
CA SER A 239 -10.03 27.73 16.26
C SER A 239 -9.24 27.56 14.95
N SER A 240 -9.71 26.69 14.09
CA SER A 240 -9.21 26.55 12.71
C SER A 240 -9.91 27.51 11.74
N TRP A 241 -10.88 28.28 12.21
CA TRP A 241 -11.63 29.26 11.42
C TRP A 241 -11.23 30.68 11.80
N ASN A 242 -11.19 31.55 10.76
CA ASN A 242 -10.99 32.98 10.91
C ASN A 242 -12.00 33.71 10.03
N ASP A 243 -12.91 34.49 10.61
CA ASP A 243 -13.92 35.28 9.86
C ASP A 243 -13.28 36.26 8.88
N ASN A 244 -12.05 36.68 9.13
CA ASN A 244 -11.25 37.51 8.25
C ASN A 244 -10.21 36.71 7.44
N GLY A 245 -10.35 35.38 7.34
CA GLY A 245 -9.45 34.49 6.61
C GLY A 245 -9.50 34.60 5.08
N GLN A 246 -10.15 35.62 4.54
CA GLN A 246 -10.24 35.87 3.12
C GLN A 246 -8.92 36.42 2.56
N LYS A 247 -8.58 36.03 1.34
CA LYS A 247 -7.29 36.36 0.69
C LYS A 247 -6.91 37.85 0.77
N GLN A 248 -7.88 38.75 0.72
CA GLN A 248 -7.64 40.20 0.79
C GLN A 248 -7.26 40.72 2.19
N PHE A 249 -7.53 39.94 3.25
CA PHE A 249 -7.26 40.33 4.63
C PHE A 249 -6.08 39.57 5.23
N VAL A 250 -5.69 38.44 4.64
CA VAL A 250 -4.56 37.62 5.13
C VAL A 250 -3.28 38.14 4.47
N HIS A 251 -2.42 38.75 5.26
CA HIS A 251 -1.11 39.24 4.83
C HIS A 251 -0.01 38.22 4.99
N ASP A 252 -0.07 37.40 6.05
CA ASP A 252 0.80 36.26 6.31
C ASP A 252 -0.04 35.03 6.63
N SER A 253 0.10 34.00 5.81
CA SER A 253 -0.64 32.73 5.97
C SER A 253 -0.12 31.85 7.12
N TYR A 254 1.02 32.20 7.72
CA TYR A 254 1.61 31.48 8.85
C TYR A 254 1.39 32.16 10.20
N GLU A 255 0.76 33.33 10.20
CA GLU A 255 0.53 34.07 11.42
C GLU A 255 -0.74 33.60 12.14
N LEU A 256 -0.64 33.38 13.46
CA LEU A 256 -1.77 33.12 14.34
C LEU A 256 -2.23 34.41 15.01
N TYR A 257 -3.54 34.61 15.00
CA TYR A 257 -4.15 35.78 15.64
C TYR A 257 -4.70 35.41 17.01
N ARG A 258 -4.35 36.20 18.02
CA ARG A 258 -5.04 36.15 19.31
C ARG A 258 -6.17 37.17 19.33
N SER A 259 -7.37 36.72 19.68
CA SER A 259 -8.60 37.49 19.64
C SER A 259 -9.44 37.22 20.87
N ASP A 260 -10.22 38.21 21.31
CA ASP A 260 -11.29 38.03 22.28
C ASP A 260 -12.61 37.58 21.63
N PHE A 261 -12.67 37.59 20.31
CA PHE A 261 -13.77 37.04 19.53
C PHE A 261 -13.58 35.52 19.37
N PHE A 262 -14.62 34.73 19.61
CA PHE A 262 -14.61 33.28 19.49
C PHE A 262 -15.35 32.85 18.23
N PRO A 263 -14.62 32.43 17.17
CA PRO A 263 -15.26 31.99 15.92
C PRO A 263 -15.69 30.53 16.01
N GLY A 264 -16.22 29.97 16.82
CA GLY A 264 -16.77 28.65 17.14
C GLY A 264 -16.84 27.55 16.07
N LEU A 265 -16.03 27.65 15.01
CA LEU A 265 -16.03 26.72 13.88
C LEU A 265 -14.73 25.92 13.83
N GLY A 266 -14.80 24.59 14.00
CA GLY A 266 -13.61 23.74 14.01
C GLY A 266 -12.61 24.17 15.09
N TRP A 267 -12.93 23.97 16.36
CA TRP A 267 -12.18 24.50 17.48
C TRP A 267 -11.78 23.44 18.50
N MET A 268 -10.68 23.66 19.17
CA MET A 268 -10.15 22.75 20.20
C MET A 268 -10.22 23.37 21.59
N LEU A 269 -10.69 22.57 22.55
CA LEU A 269 -10.81 22.89 23.95
C LEU A 269 -9.98 21.90 24.79
N VAL A 270 -9.42 22.36 25.91
CA VAL A 270 -8.73 21.50 26.89
C VAL A 270 -9.63 21.22 28.10
N ARG A 271 -9.39 20.08 28.75
CA ARG A 271 -10.17 19.63 29.91
C ARG A 271 -10.21 20.65 31.04
N SER A 272 -9.09 21.26 31.37
CA SER A 272 -9.06 22.25 32.47
C SER A 272 -9.97 23.44 32.25
N ILE A 273 -10.16 23.84 30.98
CA ILE A 273 -11.11 24.90 30.63
C ILE A 273 -12.55 24.34 30.65
N TRP A 274 -12.75 23.09 30.21
CA TRP A 274 -14.07 22.47 30.30
C TRP A 274 -14.54 22.30 31.75
N ASP A 275 -13.66 21.94 32.67
CA ASP A 275 -13.96 21.84 34.11
C ASP A 275 -14.45 23.18 34.69
N GLU A 276 -13.94 24.29 34.18
CA GLU A 276 -14.40 25.61 34.55
C GLU A 276 -15.68 26.05 33.84
N LEU A 277 -15.80 25.72 32.56
CA LEU A 277 -16.89 26.19 31.70
C LEU A 277 -18.17 25.33 31.83
N SER A 278 -18.06 24.02 32.02
CA SER A 278 -19.22 23.11 32.09
C SER A 278 -20.27 23.51 33.13
N PRO A 279 -19.91 23.93 34.35
CA PRO A 279 -20.92 24.40 35.31
C PRO A 279 -21.58 25.74 34.94
N LYS A 280 -20.95 26.51 34.07
CA LYS A 280 -21.37 27.84 33.59
C LYS A 280 -21.93 27.79 32.16
N TRP A 281 -22.07 26.57 31.60
CA TRP A 281 -22.50 26.41 30.21
C TRP A 281 -23.84 27.10 29.96
N PRO A 282 -23.99 27.86 28.87
CA PRO A 282 -25.22 28.58 28.58
C PRO A 282 -26.37 27.60 28.33
N LYS A 283 -27.58 28.03 28.74
CA LYS A 283 -28.80 27.23 28.51
C LYS A 283 -29.22 27.19 27.05
N ALA A 284 -28.92 28.22 26.30
CA ALA A 284 -29.21 28.32 24.85
C ALA A 284 -27.93 28.72 24.11
N TYR A 285 -27.83 28.28 22.86
CA TYR A 285 -26.80 28.75 21.94
C TYR A 285 -27.02 30.25 21.71
N PRO A 286 -25.94 31.07 21.75
CA PRO A 286 -26.06 32.54 21.64
C PRO A 286 -26.50 33.00 20.23
#